data_b6e68053191245bcdf80a405e819d527
#
_entry.id   b6e68053191245bcdf80a405e819d527
#
_cell.length_a   1.000
_cell.length_b   1.000
_cell.length_c   1.000
_cell.angle_alpha   90.00
_cell.angle_beta   90.00
_cell.angle_gamma   90.00
#
_symmetry.space_group_name_H-M   'P 1'
#
loop_
_entity.id
_entity.type
_entity.pdbx_description
1 polymer ?
#
loop_
_entity_poly.entity_id
_entity_poly.type
_entity_poly.pdbx_seq_one_letter_code
_entity_poly.pdbx_strand_id
1 'polypeptide(L)'
;MSISRRWFLRTAGGAALLASAPRLLAEQFTANIAALYRKSVVIDTLCGPFTSSDGMPDAALVEVVRQSGITAINFTISGRTFEETVGNLAYVDALVEQFPAVFAVVRLHSDIARAKREGKIGIMPGFQYTQFLEADPSRIETFRQLGVRIMQLTYNNRSTFGDGCLEPGNAGLSKAGVDAVHKMNDLGVAVDLSHSGYRTTSEAIAASKRPVLISHSGCASIYAHPRNKPDEVMKALADKGGYFGVYLMPYLVASPTVPTREHVINHVLGALKVCGEDHVGIGSDGSIQAVKLTPEQQKAFDEDIARRKKQGIGAPGED
;
A
#
# COMPACT_ATOMS: atom_id res chain seq x y z
N MET A 1 5.06 27.91 8.14
CA MET A 1 5.17 27.85 6.68
C MET A 1 5.03 26.40 6.28
N SER A 2 3.98 26.04 5.55
CA SER A 2 3.78 24.72 4.98
C SER A 2 4.73 24.57 3.78
N ILE A 3 5.71 23.68 3.88
CA ILE A 3 6.57 23.33 2.74
C ILE A 3 5.73 22.42 1.86
N SER A 4 5.35 22.91 0.66
CA SER A 4 4.50 22.16 -0.25
C SER A 4 5.27 20.98 -0.89
N ARG A 5 4.55 19.91 -1.27
CA ARG A 5 5.09 18.79 -2.09
C ARG A 5 5.81 19.27 -3.36
N ARG A 6 5.38 20.41 -3.91
CA ARG A 6 6.00 21.07 -5.09
C ARG A 6 7.47 21.42 -4.87
N TRP A 7 7.84 21.82 -3.66
CA TRP A 7 9.23 22.13 -3.35
C TRP A 7 10.10 20.86 -3.34
N PHE A 8 9.60 19.76 -2.78
CA PHE A 8 10.30 18.47 -2.75
C PHE A 8 10.58 17.93 -4.17
N LEU A 9 9.58 18.00 -5.08
CA LEU A 9 9.74 17.51 -6.44
C LEU A 9 10.66 18.39 -7.30
N ARG A 10 10.68 19.71 -7.09
CA ARG A 10 11.62 20.61 -7.74
C ARG A 10 13.07 20.37 -7.30
N THR A 11 13.29 19.96 -6.05
CA THR A 11 14.62 19.62 -5.54
C THR A 11 15.06 18.20 -5.94
N ALA A 12 14.12 17.25 -6.10
CA ALA A 12 14.41 15.90 -6.60
C ALA A 12 14.79 15.91 -8.10
N GLY A 13 14.17 16.77 -8.91
CA GLY A 13 14.57 16.99 -10.31
C GLY A 13 15.99 17.54 -10.49
N GLY A 14 16.52 18.22 -9.46
CA GLY A 14 17.91 18.69 -9.41
C GLY A 14 18.95 17.59 -9.15
N ALA A 15 18.53 16.38 -8.70
CA ALA A 15 19.45 15.29 -8.38
C ALA A 15 20.18 14.73 -9.61
N ALA A 16 19.61 14.86 -10.80
CA ALA A 16 20.27 14.48 -12.05
C ALA A 16 21.48 15.40 -12.40
N LEU A 17 21.50 16.63 -11.87
CA LEU A 17 22.61 17.59 -12.04
C LEU A 17 23.71 17.45 -10.98
N LEU A 18 23.49 16.64 -9.92
CA LEU A 18 24.42 16.48 -8.81
C LEU A 18 25.56 15.47 -9.07
N ALA A 19 25.57 14.76 -10.18
CA ALA A 19 26.67 13.85 -10.54
C ALA A 19 28.03 14.55 -10.67
N SER A 20 28.03 15.88 -10.82
CA SER A 20 29.24 16.73 -10.87
C SER A 20 29.35 17.74 -9.73
N ALA A 21 28.44 17.70 -8.72
CA ALA A 21 28.46 18.65 -7.63
C ALA A 21 29.60 18.31 -6.62
N PRO A 22 30.25 19.32 -6.03
CA PRO A 22 31.19 19.11 -4.95
C PRO A 22 30.56 18.29 -3.82
N ARG A 23 31.31 17.37 -3.23
CA ARG A 23 30.85 16.47 -2.16
C ARG A 23 30.09 17.20 -1.04
N LEU A 24 30.52 18.41 -0.68
CA LEU A 24 29.85 19.26 0.31
C LEU A 24 28.40 19.64 -0.05
N LEU A 25 28.13 19.92 -1.34
CA LEU A 25 26.77 20.22 -1.79
C LEU A 25 25.88 18.98 -1.76
N ALA A 26 26.42 17.81 -2.10
CA ALA A 26 25.70 16.55 -2.00
C ALA A 26 25.38 16.19 -0.55
N GLU A 27 26.30 16.38 0.38
CA GLU A 27 26.11 16.15 1.81
C GLU A 27 25.06 17.12 2.39
N GLN A 28 25.11 18.40 2.02
CA GLN A 28 24.11 19.40 2.44
C GLN A 28 22.73 19.10 1.86
N PHE A 29 22.65 18.68 0.59
CA PHE A 29 21.40 18.26 -0.03
C PHE A 29 20.80 17.05 0.71
N THR A 30 21.60 16.04 1.00
CA THR A 30 21.18 14.85 1.75
C THR A 30 20.65 15.22 3.15
N ALA A 31 21.37 16.11 3.85
CA ALA A 31 20.94 16.60 5.16
C ALA A 31 19.60 17.36 5.11
N ASN A 32 19.39 18.17 4.07
CA ASN A 32 18.14 18.89 3.85
C ASN A 32 16.97 17.94 3.56
N ILE A 33 17.18 16.90 2.74
CA ILE A 33 16.19 15.85 2.46
C ILE A 33 15.83 15.10 3.74
N ALA A 34 16.82 14.68 4.53
CA ALA A 34 16.58 14.00 5.80
C ALA A 34 15.80 14.89 6.81
N ALA A 35 16.10 16.18 6.84
CA ALA A 35 15.36 17.15 7.67
C ALA A 35 13.91 17.33 7.19
N LEU A 36 13.69 17.39 5.87
CA LEU A 36 12.37 17.47 5.27
C LEU A 36 11.55 16.20 5.59
N TYR A 37 12.14 15.02 5.41
CA TYR A 37 11.50 13.74 5.72
C TYR A 37 11.05 13.69 7.19
N ARG A 38 11.94 14.05 8.12
CA ARG A 38 11.60 14.08 9.56
C ARG A 38 10.46 15.05 9.89
N LYS A 39 10.35 16.18 9.20
CA LYS A 39 9.28 17.17 9.42
C LYS A 39 7.97 16.80 8.74
N SER A 40 8.02 16.02 7.67
CA SER A 40 6.84 15.65 6.88
C SER A 40 6.02 14.57 7.58
N VAL A 41 4.72 14.54 7.29
CA VAL A 41 3.89 13.36 7.52
C VAL A 41 4.21 12.37 6.41
N VAL A 42 4.77 11.23 6.77
CA VAL A 42 5.17 10.18 5.85
C VAL A 42 4.25 8.99 6.02
N ILE A 43 3.52 8.63 4.98
CA ILE A 43 2.56 7.52 4.99
C ILE A 43 2.98 6.53 3.91
N ASP A 44 3.08 5.25 4.28
CA ASP A 44 3.13 4.15 3.33
C ASP A 44 1.74 3.52 3.23
N THR A 45 1.18 3.51 2.03
CA THR A 45 -0.22 3.13 1.82
C THR A 45 -0.43 1.62 1.66
N LEU A 46 0.63 0.83 1.68
CA LEU A 46 0.61 -0.60 2.00
C LEU A 46 1.99 -1.04 2.49
N CYS A 47 2.08 -1.32 3.79
CA CYS A 47 3.34 -1.72 4.41
C CYS A 47 3.07 -2.48 5.72
N GLY A 48 3.86 -3.52 5.99
CA GLY A 48 3.92 -4.15 7.30
C GLY A 48 5.00 -3.51 8.18
N PRO A 49 4.83 -3.49 9.51
CA PRO A 49 5.91 -3.04 10.38
C PRO A 49 7.11 -4.01 10.37
N PHE A 50 6.83 -5.32 10.21
CA PHE A 50 7.81 -6.40 10.25
C PHE A 50 7.65 -7.34 9.06
N THR A 51 8.69 -8.13 8.77
CA THR A 51 8.72 -9.11 7.68
C THR A 51 8.06 -10.44 8.03
N SER A 52 7.93 -10.76 9.32
CA SER A 52 7.34 -11.99 9.82
C SER A 52 6.24 -11.66 10.82
N SER A 53 5.19 -12.46 10.80
CA SER A 53 4.08 -12.44 11.76
C SER A 53 4.22 -13.49 12.86
N ASP A 54 5.38 -14.13 13.00
CA ASP A 54 5.62 -15.23 13.94
C ASP A 54 5.77 -14.69 15.37
N GLY A 55 4.66 -14.29 15.95
CA GLY A 55 4.59 -13.79 17.31
C GLY A 55 4.89 -12.31 17.47
N MET A 56 4.99 -11.85 18.70
CA MET A 56 5.30 -10.47 19.03
C MET A 56 6.79 -10.18 18.78
N PRO A 57 7.11 -9.02 18.16
CA PRO A 57 8.50 -8.61 17.94
C PRO A 57 9.22 -8.36 19.27
N ASP A 58 10.53 -8.51 19.27
CA ASP A 58 11.35 -8.05 20.39
C ASP A 58 11.55 -6.52 20.36
N ALA A 59 12.03 -5.98 21.49
CA ALA A 59 12.24 -4.53 21.63
C ALA A 59 13.30 -3.96 20.66
N ALA A 60 14.31 -4.76 20.28
CA ALA A 60 15.35 -4.32 19.36
C ALA A 60 14.77 -4.13 17.95
N LEU A 61 13.95 -5.06 17.51
CA LEU A 61 13.27 -4.98 16.22
C LEU A 61 12.27 -3.80 16.17
N VAL A 62 11.52 -3.59 17.25
CA VAL A 62 10.59 -2.45 17.37
C VAL A 62 11.36 -1.11 17.29
N GLU A 63 12.54 -1.03 17.88
CA GLU A 63 13.38 0.17 17.80
C GLU A 63 13.88 0.44 16.37
N VAL A 64 14.24 -0.59 15.61
CA VAL A 64 14.61 -0.44 14.18
C VAL A 64 13.44 0.15 13.39
N VAL A 65 12.23 -0.36 13.61
CA VAL A 65 11.02 0.15 12.95
C VAL A 65 10.74 1.60 13.36
N ARG A 66 10.87 1.94 14.64
CA ARG A 66 10.71 3.32 15.14
C ARG A 66 11.66 4.30 14.47
N GLN A 67 12.90 3.90 14.22
CA GLN A 67 13.93 4.75 13.59
C GLN A 67 13.65 5.08 12.12
N SER A 68 12.72 4.39 11.47
CA SER A 68 12.32 4.66 10.08
C SER A 68 11.81 6.09 9.87
N GLY A 69 11.20 6.69 10.89
CA GLY A 69 10.56 8.00 10.81
C GLY A 69 9.24 8.03 10.03
N ILE A 70 8.71 6.87 9.62
CA ILE A 70 7.37 6.73 9.04
C ILE A 70 6.33 7.20 10.07
N THR A 71 5.34 7.94 9.61
CA THR A 71 4.27 8.46 10.48
C THR A 71 3.09 7.49 10.58
N ALA A 72 2.73 6.86 9.47
CA ALA A 72 1.63 5.90 9.44
C ALA A 72 1.79 4.90 8.29
N ILE A 73 1.19 3.72 8.48
CA ILE A 73 1.15 2.64 7.49
C ILE A 73 -0.28 2.11 7.35
N ASN A 74 -0.66 1.71 6.14
CA ASN A 74 -1.78 0.81 5.92
C ASN A 74 -1.24 -0.62 6.07
N PHE A 75 -1.62 -1.30 7.13
CA PHE A 75 -1.17 -2.65 7.43
C PHE A 75 -2.26 -3.65 7.10
N THR A 76 -1.96 -4.55 6.14
CA THR A 76 -2.90 -5.62 5.77
C THR A 76 -2.99 -6.67 6.87
N ILE A 77 -4.21 -6.90 7.33
CA ILE A 77 -4.52 -7.84 8.42
C ILE A 77 -5.57 -8.88 8.01
N SER A 78 -5.95 -8.90 6.74
CA SER A 78 -6.91 -9.88 6.23
C SER A 78 -6.34 -11.30 6.32
N GLY A 79 -7.10 -12.19 6.94
CA GLY A 79 -6.87 -13.63 6.93
C GLY A 79 -7.71 -14.30 5.83
N ARG A 80 -7.60 -15.63 5.72
CA ARG A 80 -8.40 -16.43 4.77
C ARG A 80 -9.83 -16.64 5.27
N THR A 81 -10.01 -16.66 6.60
CA THR A 81 -11.31 -16.80 7.24
C THR A 81 -11.66 -15.57 8.06
N PHE A 82 -12.92 -15.51 8.51
CA PHE A 82 -13.37 -14.46 9.41
C PHE A 82 -12.61 -14.53 10.74
N GLU A 83 -12.42 -15.72 11.29
CA GLU A 83 -11.73 -15.96 12.55
C GLU A 83 -10.26 -15.56 12.48
N GLU A 84 -9.55 -15.94 11.41
CA GLU A 84 -8.16 -15.50 11.18
C GLU A 84 -8.06 -13.98 11.12
N THR A 85 -9.00 -13.33 10.42
CA THR A 85 -9.01 -11.87 10.29
C THR A 85 -9.25 -11.18 11.64
N VAL A 86 -10.14 -11.72 12.48
CA VAL A 86 -10.35 -11.23 13.85
C VAL A 86 -9.10 -11.45 14.71
N GLY A 87 -8.45 -12.61 14.57
CA GLY A 87 -7.17 -12.90 15.25
C GLY A 87 -6.06 -11.92 14.88
N ASN A 88 -5.96 -11.56 13.59
CA ASN A 88 -4.99 -10.58 13.12
C ASN A 88 -5.29 -9.16 13.62
N LEU A 89 -6.56 -8.80 13.80
CA LEU A 89 -6.93 -7.54 14.47
C LEU A 89 -6.49 -7.54 15.93
N ALA A 90 -6.74 -8.64 16.65
CA ALA A 90 -6.30 -8.78 18.03
C ALA A 90 -4.77 -8.69 18.16
N TYR A 91 -4.02 -9.20 17.17
CA TYR A 91 -2.57 -9.02 17.12
C TYR A 91 -2.18 -7.53 17.03
N VAL A 92 -2.87 -6.74 16.21
CA VAL A 92 -2.58 -5.28 16.11
C VAL A 92 -2.85 -4.58 17.44
N ASP A 93 -3.95 -4.91 18.12
CA ASP A 93 -4.28 -4.32 19.42
C ASP A 93 -3.21 -4.72 20.46
N ALA A 94 -2.82 -6.00 20.52
CA ALA A 94 -1.77 -6.48 21.42
C ALA A 94 -0.40 -5.85 21.14
N LEU A 95 -0.04 -5.61 19.85
CA LEU A 95 1.18 -4.92 19.46
C LEU A 95 1.20 -3.48 19.99
N VAL A 96 0.08 -2.77 19.87
CA VAL A 96 -0.03 -1.39 20.38
C VAL A 96 -0.03 -1.36 21.90
N GLU A 97 -0.67 -2.32 22.57
CA GLU A 97 -0.66 -2.43 24.03
C GLU A 97 0.74 -2.73 24.59
N GLN A 98 1.49 -3.60 23.90
CA GLN A 98 2.85 -3.97 24.34
C GLN A 98 3.86 -2.85 24.08
N PHE A 99 3.71 -2.10 22.98
CA PHE A 99 4.64 -1.03 22.57
C PHE A 99 3.94 0.34 22.39
N PRO A 100 3.24 0.85 23.40
CA PRO A 100 2.42 2.07 23.30
C PRO A 100 3.25 3.34 23.06
N ALA A 101 4.55 3.30 23.34
CA ALA A 101 5.48 4.39 23.02
C ALA A 101 5.84 4.47 21.53
N VAL A 102 5.62 3.38 20.76
CA VAL A 102 6.02 3.28 19.36
C VAL A 102 4.84 3.23 18.41
N PHE A 103 3.78 2.50 18.76
CA PHE A 103 2.63 2.31 17.89
C PHE A 103 1.36 2.98 18.42
N ALA A 104 0.46 3.34 17.50
CA ALA A 104 -0.89 3.80 17.78
C ALA A 104 -1.84 3.33 16.68
N VAL A 105 -3.08 2.95 17.01
CA VAL A 105 -4.10 2.65 16.00
C VAL A 105 -4.63 3.95 15.41
N VAL A 106 -4.75 4.00 14.09
CA VAL A 106 -5.36 5.11 13.35
C VAL A 106 -6.79 4.73 12.97
N ARG A 107 -7.74 5.43 13.54
CA ARG A 107 -9.19 5.30 13.25
C ARG A 107 -9.78 6.55 12.63
N LEU A 108 -9.15 7.71 12.87
CA LEU A 108 -9.54 9.02 12.38
C LEU A 108 -8.34 9.72 11.72
N HIS A 109 -8.61 10.61 10.79
CA HIS A 109 -7.56 11.43 10.16
C HIS A 109 -6.69 12.18 11.19
N SER A 110 -7.30 12.68 12.27
CA SER A 110 -6.59 13.35 13.36
C SER A 110 -5.58 12.47 14.08
N ASP A 111 -5.75 11.15 14.06
CA ASP A 111 -4.83 10.19 14.68
C ASP A 111 -3.47 10.17 13.99
N ILE A 112 -3.43 10.40 12.67
CA ILE A 112 -2.18 10.51 11.89
C ILE A 112 -1.36 11.71 12.38
N ALA A 113 -2.01 12.87 12.52
CA ALA A 113 -1.36 14.06 13.02
C ALA A 113 -0.91 13.90 14.49
N ARG A 114 -1.70 13.18 15.30
CA ARG A 114 -1.34 12.83 16.68
C ARG A 114 -0.12 11.92 16.71
N ALA A 115 -0.11 10.84 15.92
CA ALA A 115 1.04 9.93 15.82
C ALA A 115 2.32 10.68 15.44
N LYS A 116 2.23 11.61 14.47
CA LYS A 116 3.38 12.46 14.10
C LYS A 116 3.89 13.31 15.26
N ARG A 117 3.00 13.99 16.01
CA ARG A 117 3.41 14.83 17.15
C ARG A 117 4.01 14.02 18.29
N GLU A 118 3.52 12.80 18.50
CA GLU A 118 3.98 11.89 19.56
C GLU A 118 5.20 11.06 19.16
N GLY A 119 5.67 11.17 17.92
CA GLY A 119 6.79 10.38 17.41
C GLY A 119 6.48 8.87 17.29
N LYS A 120 5.20 8.53 17.10
CA LYS A 120 4.70 7.16 16.96
C LYS A 120 4.43 6.82 15.49
N ILE A 121 4.30 5.53 15.23
CA ILE A 121 3.84 4.99 13.95
C ILE A 121 2.37 4.63 14.10
N GLY A 122 1.53 5.30 13.30
CA GLY A 122 0.12 5.02 13.21
C GLY A 122 -0.16 3.78 12.36
N ILE A 123 -0.86 2.80 12.89
CA ILE A 123 -1.29 1.61 12.15
C ILE A 123 -2.74 1.80 11.72
N MET A 124 -2.98 1.81 10.41
CA MET A 124 -4.31 1.74 9.81
C MET A 124 -4.58 0.28 9.43
N PRO A 125 -5.43 -0.46 10.18
CA PRO A 125 -5.80 -1.81 9.77
C PRO A 125 -6.54 -1.78 8.43
N GLY A 126 -6.05 -2.58 7.47
CA GLY A 126 -6.62 -2.68 6.13
C GLY A 126 -6.69 -4.12 5.62
N PHE A 127 -7.36 -4.32 4.51
CA PHE A 127 -7.58 -5.62 3.88
C PHE A 127 -7.09 -5.64 2.44
N GLN A 128 -6.24 -6.62 2.10
CA GLN A 128 -5.93 -7.01 0.71
C GLN A 128 -6.83 -8.13 0.19
N TYR A 129 -7.57 -8.82 1.06
CA TYR A 129 -8.54 -9.84 0.73
C TYR A 129 -9.89 -9.48 1.32
N THR A 130 -10.95 -9.95 0.68
CA THR A 130 -12.32 -9.78 1.17
C THR A 130 -13.15 -11.05 1.03
N GLN A 131 -12.54 -12.19 0.65
CA GLN A 131 -13.25 -13.46 0.49
C GLN A 131 -13.94 -13.92 1.79
N PHE A 132 -13.36 -13.64 2.96
CA PHE A 132 -13.93 -13.94 4.26
C PHE A 132 -15.20 -13.12 4.59
N LEU A 133 -15.51 -12.08 3.82
CA LEU A 133 -16.79 -11.37 3.91
C LEU A 133 -17.96 -12.18 3.33
N GLU A 134 -17.69 -13.20 2.48
CA GLU A 134 -18.67 -14.14 1.93
C GLU A 134 -19.87 -13.44 1.26
N ALA A 135 -19.63 -12.29 0.62
CA ALA A 135 -20.66 -11.43 0.02
C ALA A 135 -21.70 -10.88 1.03
N ASP A 136 -21.43 -10.93 2.31
CA ASP A 136 -22.27 -10.31 3.33
C ASP A 136 -21.82 -8.88 3.64
N PRO A 137 -22.52 -7.84 3.15
CA PRO A 137 -22.15 -6.45 3.39
C PRO A 137 -22.21 -6.04 4.87
N SER A 138 -22.93 -6.79 5.74
CA SER A 138 -22.97 -6.51 7.18
C SER A 138 -21.62 -6.72 7.84
N ARG A 139 -20.81 -7.63 7.31
CA ARG A 139 -19.42 -7.86 7.79
C ARG A 139 -18.50 -6.66 7.53
N ILE A 140 -18.74 -5.87 6.49
CA ILE A 140 -18.04 -4.59 6.26
C ILE A 140 -18.26 -3.64 7.43
N GLU A 141 -19.50 -3.55 7.91
CA GLU A 141 -19.85 -2.71 9.06
C GLU A 141 -19.19 -3.20 10.35
N THR A 142 -19.20 -4.52 10.58
CA THR A 142 -18.52 -5.15 11.73
C THR A 142 -17.02 -4.76 11.75
N PHE A 143 -16.31 -4.96 10.66
CA PHE A 143 -14.90 -4.64 10.59
C PHE A 143 -14.63 -3.13 10.65
N ARG A 144 -15.54 -2.31 10.11
CA ARG A 144 -15.47 -0.85 10.29
C ARG A 144 -15.56 -0.44 11.75
N GLN A 145 -16.44 -1.07 12.53
CA GLN A 145 -16.56 -0.86 13.98
C GLN A 145 -15.32 -1.33 14.73
N LEU A 146 -14.74 -2.45 14.32
CA LEU A 146 -13.47 -2.98 14.86
C LEU A 146 -12.23 -2.15 14.48
N GLY A 147 -12.35 -1.14 13.61
CA GLY A 147 -11.27 -0.20 13.34
C GLY A 147 -10.72 -0.22 11.93
N VAL A 148 -11.13 -1.14 11.08
CA VAL A 148 -10.68 -1.20 9.67
C VAL A 148 -11.16 0.02 8.89
N ARG A 149 -10.28 0.59 8.06
CA ARG A 149 -10.56 1.83 7.30
C ARG A 149 -10.33 1.70 5.81
N ILE A 150 -9.64 0.66 5.36
CA ILE A 150 -9.28 0.42 3.96
C ILE A 150 -9.62 -1.04 3.65
N MET A 151 -10.37 -1.28 2.58
CA MET A 151 -10.70 -2.64 2.14
C MET A 151 -10.56 -2.75 0.62
N GLN A 152 -9.80 -3.75 0.19
CA GLN A 152 -9.62 -4.10 -1.19
C GLN A 152 -10.73 -5.04 -1.67
N LEU A 153 -11.27 -4.83 -2.87
CA LEU A 153 -12.39 -5.63 -3.38
C LEU A 153 -11.95 -7.03 -3.83
N THR A 154 -10.79 -7.12 -4.45
CA THR A 154 -10.26 -8.37 -5.02
C THR A 154 -8.79 -8.50 -4.67
N TYR A 155 -8.28 -9.73 -4.64
CA TYR A 155 -6.87 -9.99 -4.83
C TYR A 155 -6.61 -10.26 -6.33
N ASN A 156 -5.61 -11.07 -6.67
CA ASN A 156 -5.21 -11.29 -8.06
C ASN A 156 -6.28 -12.02 -8.91
N ASN A 157 -7.03 -12.93 -8.31
CA ASN A 157 -8.04 -13.74 -8.99
C ASN A 157 -9.45 -13.19 -8.76
N ARG A 158 -10.46 -13.84 -9.36
CA ARG A 158 -11.87 -13.51 -9.13
C ARG A 158 -12.23 -13.67 -7.66
N SER A 159 -12.94 -12.68 -7.14
CA SER A 159 -13.64 -12.73 -5.86
C SER A 159 -15.16 -12.63 -6.07
N THR A 160 -15.91 -12.69 -4.98
CA THR A 160 -17.35 -12.42 -5.00
C THR A 160 -17.70 -11.01 -5.48
N PHE A 161 -16.77 -10.05 -5.30
CA PHE A 161 -17.00 -8.64 -5.60
C PHE A 161 -16.58 -8.23 -7.02
N GLY A 162 -15.74 -9.03 -7.69
CA GLY A 162 -15.30 -8.74 -9.04
C GLY A 162 -14.04 -9.51 -9.43
N ASP A 163 -13.52 -9.19 -10.60
CA ASP A 163 -12.32 -9.82 -11.14
C ASP A 163 -11.06 -9.11 -10.69
N GLY A 164 -10.09 -9.92 -10.22
CA GLY A 164 -8.72 -9.48 -9.97
C GLY A 164 -7.92 -9.30 -11.25
N CYS A 165 -6.71 -8.80 -11.13
CA CYS A 165 -5.86 -8.43 -12.27
C CYS A 165 -5.33 -9.63 -13.08
N LEU A 166 -5.36 -10.84 -12.53
CA LEU A 166 -4.98 -12.07 -13.23
C LEU A 166 -6.17 -12.82 -13.84
N GLU A 167 -7.39 -12.34 -13.66
CA GLU A 167 -8.57 -12.99 -14.19
C GLU A 167 -8.72 -12.71 -15.69
N PRO A 168 -8.58 -13.72 -16.55
CA PRO A 168 -8.56 -13.50 -18.00
C PRO A 168 -9.88 -12.94 -18.55
N GLY A 169 -10.99 -13.28 -17.91
CA GLY A 169 -12.33 -12.85 -18.34
C GLY A 169 -12.59 -11.36 -18.16
N ASN A 170 -11.86 -10.70 -17.22
CA ASN A 170 -12.00 -9.28 -16.91
C ASN A 170 -13.47 -8.81 -16.93
N ALA A 171 -14.35 -9.59 -16.25
CA ALA A 171 -15.80 -9.38 -16.29
C ALA A 171 -16.27 -8.12 -15.53
N GLY A 172 -15.40 -7.54 -14.70
CA GLY A 172 -15.67 -6.32 -13.95
C GLY A 172 -16.28 -6.59 -12.58
N LEU A 173 -16.99 -5.59 -12.02
CA LEU A 173 -17.67 -5.68 -10.75
C LEU A 173 -18.89 -6.64 -10.85
N SER A 174 -19.05 -7.45 -9.81
CA SER A 174 -20.33 -8.13 -9.59
C SER A 174 -21.37 -7.17 -8.99
N LYS A 175 -22.64 -7.62 -8.96
CA LYS A 175 -23.68 -6.88 -8.22
C LYS A 175 -23.28 -6.71 -6.74
N ALA A 176 -22.75 -7.76 -6.10
CA ALA A 176 -22.28 -7.68 -4.73
C ALA A 176 -21.09 -6.70 -4.58
N GLY A 177 -20.24 -6.59 -5.62
CA GLY A 177 -19.16 -5.60 -5.66
C GLY A 177 -19.66 -4.16 -5.66
N VAL A 178 -20.70 -3.86 -6.46
CA VAL A 178 -21.34 -2.54 -6.45
C VAL A 178 -21.93 -2.24 -5.07
N ASP A 179 -22.68 -3.19 -4.50
CA ASP A 179 -23.28 -3.06 -3.17
C ASP A 179 -22.20 -2.84 -2.09
N ALA A 180 -21.08 -3.55 -2.18
CA ALA A 180 -19.94 -3.38 -1.27
C ALA A 180 -19.28 -1.99 -1.40
N VAL A 181 -19.07 -1.47 -2.62
CA VAL A 181 -18.56 -0.11 -2.85
C VAL A 181 -19.48 0.93 -2.20
N HIS A 182 -20.79 0.80 -2.41
CA HIS A 182 -21.76 1.72 -1.79
C HIS A 182 -21.73 1.62 -0.26
N LYS A 183 -21.74 0.40 0.31
CA LYS A 183 -21.67 0.19 1.76
C LYS A 183 -20.37 0.77 2.35
N MET A 184 -19.22 0.57 1.71
CA MET A 184 -17.95 1.16 2.14
C MET A 184 -18.01 2.70 2.11
N ASN A 185 -18.60 3.28 1.06
CA ASN A 185 -18.78 4.74 0.97
C ASN A 185 -19.64 5.28 2.13
N ASP A 186 -20.76 4.62 2.43
CA ASP A 186 -21.68 5.05 3.50
C ASP A 186 -21.01 4.96 4.88
N LEU A 187 -20.18 3.94 5.11
CA LEU A 187 -19.45 3.72 6.34
C LEU A 187 -18.16 4.53 6.48
N GLY A 188 -17.70 5.22 5.41
CA GLY A 188 -16.41 5.90 5.39
C GLY A 188 -15.23 4.94 5.44
N VAL A 189 -15.36 3.78 4.80
CA VAL A 189 -14.28 2.84 4.49
C VAL A 189 -13.76 3.16 3.09
N ALA A 190 -12.45 3.31 2.94
CA ALA A 190 -11.83 3.56 1.65
C ALA A 190 -11.80 2.27 0.81
N VAL A 191 -12.25 2.38 -0.43
CA VAL A 191 -12.19 1.28 -1.40
C VAL A 191 -10.82 1.26 -2.04
N ASP A 192 -10.08 0.15 -1.89
CA ASP A 192 -8.79 -0.07 -2.54
C ASP A 192 -8.93 -1.00 -3.75
N LEU A 193 -8.29 -0.61 -4.85
CA LEU A 193 -8.42 -1.26 -6.16
C LEU A 193 -7.08 -1.80 -6.69
N SER A 194 -6.07 -1.93 -5.83
CA SER A 194 -4.69 -2.26 -6.22
C SER A 194 -4.58 -3.55 -7.01
N HIS A 195 -5.22 -4.63 -6.56
CA HIS A 195 -5.23 -5.92 -7.24
C HIS A 195 -6.40 -6.11 -8.21
N SER A 196 -7.33 -5.17 -8.28
CA SER A 196 -8.49 -5.30 -9.18
C SER A 196 -8.09 -5.25 -10.64
N GLY A 197 -8.76 -6.05 -11.47
CA GLY A 197 -8.61 -6.03 -12.92
C GLY A 197 -9.03 -4.69 -13.51
N TYR A 198 -8.69 -4.44 -14.77
CA TYR A 198 -8.96 -3.18 -15.44
C TYR A 198 -10.43 -2.77 -15.34
N ARG A 199 -11.34 -3.66 -15.72
CA ARG A 199 -12.78 -3.37 -15.75
C ARG A 199 -13.36 -3.22 -14.34
N THR A 200 -12.96 -4.07 -13.40
CA THR A 200 -13.36 -3.95 -11.99
C THR A 200 -12.92 -2.59 -11.42
N THR A 201 -11.68 -2.17 -11.72
CA THR A 201 -11.16 -0.88 -11.27
C THR A 201 -11.97 0.28 -11.83
N SER A 202 -12.21 0.30 -13.15
CA SER A 202 -12.94 1.36 -13.83
C SER A 202 -14.39 1.46 -13.35
N GLU A 203 -15.08 0.34 -13.21
CA GLU A 203 -16.45 0.27 -12.74
C GLU A 203 -16.59 0.67 -11.26
N ALA A 204 -15.60 0.30 -10.40
CA ALA A 204 -15.58 0.71 -9.00
C ALA A 204 -15.32 2.21 -8.84
N ILE A 205 -14.41 2.80 -9.65
CA ILE A 205 -14.20 4.25 -9.69
C ILE A 205 -15.51 4.96 -10.09
N ALA A 206 -16.23 4.45 -11.10
CA ALA A 206 -17.49 5.04 -11.55
C ALA A 206 -18.58 4.93 -10.47
N ALA A 207 -18.73 3.77 -9.83
CA ALA A 207 -19.75 3.49 -8.82
C ALA A 207 -19.54 4.24 -7.50
N SER A 208 -18.27 4.51 -7.14
CA SER A 208 -17.94 5.15 -5.87
C SER A 208 -18.37 6.61 -5.84
N LYS A 209 -19.03 7.03 -4.76
CA LYS A 209 -19.38 8.43 -4.46
C LYS A 209 -18.27 9.17 -3.70
N ARG A 210 -17.23 8.46 -3.28
CA ARG A 210 -16.08 9.01 -2.55
C ARG A 210 -14.79 8.74 -3.31
N PRO A 211 -13.71 9.46 -3.03
CA PRO A 211 -12.39 9.10 -3.53
C PRO A 211 -12.07 7.63 -3.20
N VAL A 212 -11.50 6.91 -4.15
CA VAL A 212 -10.99 5.55 -3.99
C VAL A 212 -9.48 5.57 -4.07
N LEU A 213 -8.82 4.49 -3.69
CA LEU A 213 -7.37 4.41 -3.77
C LEU A 213 -6.91 3.18 -4.56
N ILE A 214 -5.74 3.31 -5.12
CA ILE A 214 -4.88 2.22 -5.57
C ILE A 214 -3.67 2.32 -4.65
N SER A 215 -3.71 1.59 -3.53
CA SER A 215 -2.72 1.76 -2.46
C SER A 215 -1.31 1.38 -2.91
N HIS A 216 -1.18 0.40 -3.84
CA HIS A 216 0.09 -0.11 -4.32
C HIS A 216 -0.02 -0.69 -5.74
N SER A 217 0.66 -0.08 -6.71
CA SER A 217 0.66 -0.50 -8.11
C SER A 217 1.83 0.15 -8.87
N GLY A 218 1.89 -0.07 -10.19
CA GLY A 218 2.81 0.59 -11.12
C GLY A 218 2.07 1.17 -12.32
N CYS A 219 2.80 1.83 -13.22
CA CYS A 219 2.27 2.40 -14.46
C CYS A 219 2.41 1.39 -15.61
N ALA A 220 1.30 0.99 -16.23
CA ALA A 220 1.31 0.04 -17.35
C ALA A 220 1.97 0.65 -18.62
N SER A 221 1.95 1.97 -18.77
CA SER A 221 2.64 2.68 -19.86
C SER A 221 4.17 2.62 -19.76
N ILE A 222 4.73 2.30 -18.58
CA ILE A 222 6.17 2.10 -18.39
C ILE A 222 6.52 0.61 -18.53
N TYR A 223 5.77 -0.25 -17.88
CA TYR A 223 5.90 -1.70 -18.03
C TYR A 223 4.51 -2.37 -18.01
N ALA A 224 4.15 -2.99 -19.13
CA ALA A 224 2.88 -3.68 -19.29
C ALA A 224 2.85 -4.97 -18.45
N HIS A 225 2.30 -4.88 -17.25
CA HIS A 225 2.14 -5.98 -16.32
C HIS A 225 0.71 -5.99 -15.76
N PRO A 226 0.08 -7.16 -15.50
CA PRO A 226 -1.30 -7.22 -15.01
C PRO A 226 -1.54 -6.46 -13.71
N ARG A 227 -0.52 -6.33 -12.86
CA ARG A 227 -0.58 -5.55 -11.60
C ARG A 227 -0.50 -4.05 -11.82
N ASN A 228 0.01 -3.59 -12.97
CA ASN A 228 0.16 -2.17 -13.30
C ASN A 228 -1.13 -1.60 -13.90
N LYS A 229 -1.40 -0.33 -13.65
CA LYS A 229 -2.63 0.33 -14.09
C LYS A 229 -2.40 1.17 -15.35
N PRO A 230 -3.31 1.11 -16.32
CA PRO A 230 -3.29 1.98 -17.49
C PRO A 230 -3.51 3.45 -17.12
N ASP A 231 -2.97 4.36 -17.96
CA ASP A 231 -3.00 5.80 -17.71
C ASP A 231 -4.44 6.35 -17.60
N GLU A 232 -5.37 5.84 -18.39
CA GLU A 232 -6.77 6.24 -18.34
C GLU A 232 -7.45 5.88 -17.00
N VAL A 233 -7.09 4.75 -16.40
CA VAL A 233 -7.58 4.35 -15.08
C VAL A 233 -6.99 5.23 -13.99
N MET A 234 -5.68 5.50 -14.09
CA MET A 234 -4.98 6.37 -13.15
C MET A 234 -5.53 7.80 -13.21
N LYS A 235 -5.79 8.29 -14.43
CA LYS A 235 -6.41 9.60 -14.61
C LYS A 235 -7.83 9.66 -14.02
N ALA A 236 -8.67 8.68 -14.30
CA ALA A 236 -10.03 8.61 -13.75
C ALA A 236 -10.04 8.56 -12.21
N LEU A 237 -9.06 7.86 -11.61
CA LEU A 237 -8.82 7.84 -10.18
C LEU A 237 -8.53 9.25 -9.64
N ALA A 238 -7.57 9.94 -10.26
CA ALA A 238 -7.14 11.28 -9.85
C ALA A 238 -8.25 12.32 -10.03
N ASP A 239 -8.96 12.30 -11.16
CA ASP A 239 -10.10 13.19 -11.44
C ASP A 239 -11.22 13.07 -10.39
N LYS A 240 -11.30 11.91 -9.71
CA LYS A 240 -12.24 11.66 -8.61
C LYS A 240 -11.66 11.97 -7.22
N GLY A 241 -10.48 12.58 -7.17
CA GLY A 241 -9.78 12.92 -5.93
C GLY A 241 -9.12 11.71 -5.24
N GLY A 242 -8.94 10.61 -5.98
CA GLY A 242 -8.34 9.39 -5.49
C GLY A 242 -6.81 9.47 -5.33
N TYR A 243 -6.20 8.37 -4.90
CA TYR A 243 -4.78 8.27 -4.59
C TYR A 243 -4.15 7.05 -5.26
N PHE A 244 -2.95 7.22 -5.81
CA PHE A 244 -2.15 6.18 -6.46
C PHE A 244 -0.81 6.01 -5.74
N GLY A 245 -0.58 4.84 -5.11
CA GLY A 245 0.67 4.45 -4.49
C GLY A 245 1.55 3.65 -5.45
N VAL A 246 2.78 4.10 -5.67
CA VAL A 246 3.77 3.32 -6.43
C VAL A 246 4.42 2.30 -5.50
N TYR A 247 4.44 1.03 -5.91
CA TYR A 247 5.02 -0.06 -5.12
C TYR A 247 6.50 -0.29 -5.39
N LEU A 248 7.14 -1.12 -4.54
CA LEU A 248 8.56 -1.48 -4.65
C LEU A 248 8.73 -2.96 -5.06
N MET A 249 7.85 -3.44 -5.94
CA MET A 249 7.73 -4.84 -6.32
C MET A 249 8.47 -5.17 -7.63
N PRO A 250 8.75 -6.45 -7.91
CA PRO A 250 9.38 -6.89 -9.17
C PRO A 250 8.64 -6.45 -10.43
N TYR A 251 7.37 -6.14 -10.32
CA TYR A 251 6.47 -5.77 -11.43
C TYR A 251 6.72 -4.37 -12.03
N LEU A 252 7.79 -3.69 -11.63
CA LEU A 252 8.22 -2.42 -12.20
C LEU A 252 9.05 -2.57 -13.47
N VAL A 253 9.56 -3.78 -13.75
CA VAL A 253 10.44 -4.08 -14.88
C VAL A 253 10.28 -5.52 -15.30
N ALA A 254 10.67 -5.84 -16.55
CA ALA A 254 10.59 -7.21 -17.05
C ALA A 254 11.54 -8.16 -16.29
N SER A 255 10.99 -9.30 -15.84
CA SER A 255 11.79 -10.40 -15.31
C SER A 255 12.79 -10.91 -16.38
N PRO A 256 14.01 -11.30 -16.04
CA PRO A 256 14.59 -11.48 -14.70
C PRO A 256 15.29 -10.23 -14.10
N THR A 257 15.03 -9.04 -14.63
CA THR A 257 15.67 -7.82 -14.12
C THR A 257 15.15 -7.48 -12.72
N VAL A 258 16.06 -7.31 -11.77
CA VAL A 258 15.72 -6.84 -10.42
C VAL A 258 15.45 -5.33 -10.48
N PRO A 259 14.32 -4.84 -9.93
CA PRO A 259 14.03 -3.42 -9.90
C PRO A 259 15.11 -2.64 -9.13
N THR A 260 15.51 -1.51 -9.69
CA THR A 260 16.41 -0.55 -9.05
C THR A 260 15.63 0.68 -8.61
N ARG A 261 16.28 1.55 -7.85
CA ARG A 261 15.74 2.87 -7.48
C ARG A 261 15.28 3.67 -8.69
N GLU A 262 16.00 3.58 -9.82
CA GLU A 262 15.68 4.31 -11.05
C GLU A 262 14.34 3.81 -11.65
N HIS A 263 14.05 2.51 -11.59
CA HIS A 263 12.76 1.97 -12.01
C HIS A 263 11.62 2.53 -11.15
N VAL A 264 11.79 2.57 -9.82
CA VAL A 264 10.81 3.19 -8.91
C VAL A 264 10.59 4.67 -9.26
N ILE A 265 11.67 5.44 -9.43
CA ILE A 265 11.60 6.86 -9.79
C ILE A 265 10.85 7.05 -11.11
N ASN A 266 11.10 6.22 -12.12
CA ASN A 266 10.41 6.30 -13.41
C ASN A 266 8.91 6.08 -13.26
N HIS A 267 8.47 5.10 -12.46
CA HIS A 267 7.05 4.89 -12.18
C HIS A 267 6.43 6.04 -11.38
N VAL A 268 7.16 6.60 -10.41
CA VAL A 268 6.69 7.80 -9.68
C VAL A 268 6.52 8.99 -10.63
N LEU A 269 7.51 9.25 -11.50
CA LEU A 269 7.42 10.35 -12.48
C LEU A 269 6.30 10.12 -13.50
N GLY A 270 6.10 8.87 -13.96
CA GLY A 270 4.97 8.50 -14.81
C GLY A 270 3.63 8.74 -14.14
N ALA A 271 3.47 8.30 -12.90
CA ALA A 271 2.27 8.52 -12.11
C ALA A 271 2.00 10.02 -11.88
N LEU A 272 3.03 10.79 -11.54
CA LEU A 272 2.93 12.25 -11.37
C LEU A 272 2.46 12.97 -12.65
N LYS A 273 2.94 12.50 -13.81
CA LYS A 273 2.54 13.04 -15.11
C LYS A 273 1.05 12.82 -15.40
N VAL A 274 0.52 11.65 -15.01
CA VAL A 274 -0.88 11.26 -15.29
C VAL A 274 -1.85 11.79 -14.25
N CYS A 275 -1.51 11.64 -12.96
CA CYS A 275 -2.40 11.91 -11.84
C CYS A 275 -2.22 13.32 -11.24
N GLY A 276 -1.05 13.93 -11.42
CA GLY A 276 -0.68 15.14 -10.68
C GLY A 276 -0.13 14.85 -9.28
N GLU A 277 0.53 15.85 -8.70
CA GLU A 277 1.31 15.69 -7.45
C GLU A 277 0.46 15.46 -6.20
N ASP A 278 -0.81 15.86 -6.22
CA ASP A 278 -1.72 15.72 -5.07
C ASP A 278 -2.29 14.30 -4.94
N HIS A 279 -2.09 13.44 -5.96
CA HIS A 279 -2.70 12.12 -6.07
C HIS A 279 -1.69 10.96 -6.05
N VAL A 280 -0.40 11.23 -5.90
CA VAL A 280 0.65 10.20 -6.00
C VAL A 280 1.48 10.12 -4.73
N GLY A 281 1.84 8.89 -4.36
CA GLY A 281 2.76 8.62 -3.28
C GLY A 281 3.31 7.20 -3.35
N ILE A 282 3.67 6.64 -2.21
CA ILE A 282 4.28 5.31 -2.09
C ILE A 282 3.33 4.38 -1.34
N GLY A 283 3.21 3.16 -1.85
CA GLY A 283 2.67 2.01 -1.13
C GLY A 283 3.59 0.84 -1.40
N SER A 284 4.60 0.66 -0.54
CA SER A 284 5.78 -0.17 -0.83
C SER A 284 5.47 -1.63 -1.13
N ASP A 285 4.36 -2.15 -0.60
CA ASP A 285 3.99 -3.58 -0.60
C ASP A 285 5.08 -4.45 0.06
N GLY A 286 5.71 -3.90 1.08
CA GLY A 286 6.84 -4.48 1.78
C GLY A 286 6.73 -4.33 3.30
N SER A 287 7.88 -4.26 3.96
CA SER A 287 7.98 -3.99 5.39
C SER A 287 8.91 -2.83 5.68
N ILE A 288 8.67 -2.16 6.82
CA ILE A 288 9.58 -1.10 7.32
C ILE A 288 10.95 -1.71 7.65
N GLN A 289 10.95 -2.88 8.23
CA GLN A 289 12.16 -3.62 8.52
C GLN A 289 12.84 -4.07 7.22
N ALA A 290 14.14 -3.82 7.09
CA ALA A 290 14.91 -4.41 5.99
C ALA A 290 14.92 -5.94 6.10
N VAL A 291 14.56 -6.61 5.01
CA VAL A 291 14.49 -8.08 4.97
C VAL A 291 15.91 -8.65 5.01
N LYS A 292 16.22 -9.39 6.09
CA LYS A 292 17.34 -10.33 6.16
C LYS A 292 16.77 -11.65 6.61
N LEU A 293 16.43 -12.49 5.66
CA LEU A 293 15.87 -13.80 5.95
C LEU A 293 16.98 -14.73 6.45
N THR A 294 16.68 -15.51 7.48
CA THR A 294 17.51 -16.70 7.82
C THR A 294 17.32 -17.75 6.73
N PRO A 295 18.22 -18.75 6.62
CA PRO A 295 18.05 -19.85 5.66
C PRO A 295 16.69 -20.55 5.76
N GLU A 296 16.16 -20.72 6.98
CA GLU A 296 14.85 -21.34 7.22
C GLU A 296 13.71 -20.44 6.74
N GLN A 297 13.79 -19.14 7.00
CA GLN A 297 12.81 -18.16 6.54
C GLN A 297 12.84 -18.01 5.00
N GLN A 298 14.04 -18.04 4.40
CA GLN A 298 14.17 -18.04 2.93
C GLN A 298 13.50 -19.27 2.34
N LYS A 299 13.75 -20.46 2.90
CA LYS A 299 13.09 -21.69 2.45
C LYS A 299 11.57 -21.61 2.56
N ALA A 300 11.04 -21.12 3.69
CA ALA A 300 9.59 -20.94 3.87
C ALA A 300 9.00 -19.93 2.86
N PHE A 301 9.72 -18.86 2.57
CA PHE A 301 9.34 -17.88 1.54
C PHE A 301 9.31 -18.52 0.14
N ASP A 302 10.35 -19.28 -0.23
CA ASP A 302 10.42 -19.97 -1.53
C ASP A 302 9.29 -21.02 -1.67
N GLU A 303 8.97 -21.74 -0.59
CA GLU A 303 7.85 -22.69 -0.54
C GLU A 303 6.49 -21.97 -0.70
N ASP A 304 6.33 -20.80 -0.11
CA ASP A 304 5.11 -19.99 -0.28
C ASP A 304 4.96 -19.49 -1.72
N ILE A 305 6.03 -18.97 -2.33
CA ILE A 305 6.05 -18.57 -3.74
C ILE A 305 5.69 -19.77 -4.64
N ALA A 306 6.30 -20.92 -4.42
CA ALA A 306 5.99 -22.13 -5.20
C ALA A 306 4.52 -22.56 -5.04
N ARG A 307 3.98 -22.49 -3.82
CA ARG A 307 2.56 -22.75 -3.51
C ARG A 307 1.64 -21.77 -4.24
N ARG A 308 1.92 -20.47 -4.19
CA ARG A 308 1.13 -19.40 -4.85
C ARG A 308 1.14 -19.59 -6.36
N LYS A 309 2.29 -19.92 -6.93
CA LYS A 309 2.44 -20.24 -8.36
C LYS A 309 1.60 -21.46 -8.77
N LYS A 310 1.66 -22.53 -7.97
CA LYS A 310 0.83 -23.75 -8.19
C LYS A 310 -0.67 -23.47 -8.10
N GLN A 311 -1.08 -22.56 -7.23
CA GLN A 311 -2.49 -22.16 -7.06
C GLN A 311 -2.94 -21.10 -8.08
N GLY A 312 -2.06 -20.61 -8.94
CA GLY A 312 -2.37 -19.57 -9.93
C GLY A 312 -2.75 -18.22 -9.31
N ILE A 313 -2.31 -17.95 -8.07
CA ILE A 313 -2.59 -16.68 -7.36
C ILE A 313 -1.37 -15.75 -7.32
N GLY A 314 -0.18 -16.25 -7.68
CA GLY A 314 1.03 -15.45 -7.84
C GLY A 314 1.00 -14.65 -9.13
N ALA A 315 1.44 -13.40 -9.09
CA ALA A 315 1.58 -12.59 -10.28
C ALA A 315 2.83 -13.00 -11.09
N PRO A 316 2.87 -12.82 -12.42
CA PRO A 316 4.07 -13.06 -13.20
C PRO A 316 5.27 -12.28 -12.65
N GLY A 317 6.45 -12.92 -12.50
CA GLY A 317 7.65 -12.28 -11.94
C GLY A 317 7.69 -12.19 -10.42
N GLU A 318 6.82 -12.90 -9.73
CA GLU A 318 6.84 -13.07 -8.26
C GLU A 318 7.80 -14.23 -7.87
N ASP A 319 8.94 -14.34 -8.55
CA ASP A 319 9.91 -15.43 -8.37
C ASP A 319 11.07 -15.07 -7.43
#